data_0a8e27581875d245436c1bdc597b1c0a
#
_entry.id   0a8e27581875d245436c1bdc597b1c0a
#
_cell.length_a   1.000
_cell.length_b   1.000
_cell.length_c   1.000
_cell.angle_alpha   90.00
_cell.angle_beta   90.00
_cell.angle_gamma   90.00
#
_symmetry.space_group_name_H-M   'P 1'
#
loop_
_entity.id
_entity.type
_entity.pdbx_description
1 polymer ?
#
loop_
_entity_poly.entity_id
_entity_poly.type
_entity_poly.pdbx_seq_one_letter_code
_entity_poly.pdbx_strand_id
1 'polypeptide(L)'
;MNPVWLAGGIFLITYVLIVTERVPRIVSGLLGGMAMILFGVLSQEEAFHAVDWNVIFLLVGMMVIASILRHTGLFQWIAIQAVRLGKGDPFRVLLILSVVIAVTSALLDNVTIVVLAAPVALFVAASLRVSPLPFLIAAILASNIGGTATLVGDPPNILIGSAAGIDFLTFAANLAPISLLILLGFLVLARFLFRRDLHAREDRVTDLAALEVDTLITDRTLLVKALVVMAGVVVGFLLHGALHLEPATIALAGATILLLWGKSDPHEALQDVEWTTLFFFIGLFITVQAVVSVGIIEAVAEAA
;
A
#
# COMPACT_ATOMS: atom_id res chain seq x y z
N MET A 1 36.99 -3.27 -16.58
CA MET A 1 35.78 -3.71 -17.32
C MET A 1 35.05 -2.47 -17.78
N ASN A 2 34.40 -2.51 -18.94
CA ASN A 2 33.59 -1.37 -19.35
C ASN A 2 32.42 -1.20 -18.35
N PRO A 3 32.23 -0.04 -17.73
CA PRO A 3 31.22 0.19 -16.70
C PRO A 3 29.80 -0.12 -17.18
N VAL A 4 29.53 0.04 -18.48
CA VAL A 4 28.22 -0.27 -19.08
C VAL A 4 27.89 -1.76 -18.98
N TRP A 5 28.83 -2.66 -19.34
CA TRP A 5 28.62 -4.11 -19.25
C TRP A 5 28.52 -4.60 -17.80
N LEU A 6 29.30 -3.96 -16.92
CA LEU A 6 29.28 -4.28 -15.50
C LEU A 6 27.94 -3.90 -14.85
N ALA A 7 27.49 -2.66 -15.06
CA ALA A 7 26.20 -2.20 -14.57
C ALA A 7 25.03 -3.02 -15.12
N GLY A 8 25.03 -3.25 -16.44
CA GLY A 8 24.00 -4.06 -17.11
C GLY A 8 23.96 -5.50 -16.59
N GLY A 9 25.12 -6.12 -16.36
CA GLY A 9 25.23 -7.47 -15.81
C GLY A 9 24.71 -7.56 -14.37
N ILE A 10 25.10 -6.64 -13.48
CA ILE A 10 24.61 -6.58 -12.10
C ILE A 10 23.10 -6.34 -12.08
N PHE A 11 22.60 -5.38 -12.90
CA PHE A 11 21.19 -5.09 -13.01
C PHE A 11 20.38 -6.32 -13.44
N LEU A 12 20.79 -6.99 -14.50
CA LEU A 12 20.11 -8.20 -15.01
C LEU A 12 20.09 -9.32 -13.98
N ILE A 13 21.22 -9.58 -13.30
CA ILE A 13 21.28 -10.58 -12.23
C ILE A 13 20.34 -10.21 -11.10
N THR A 14 20.36 -8.96 -10.65
CA THR A 14 19.47 -8.46 -9.60
C THR A 14 18.00 -8.63 -10.00
N TYR A 15 17.66 -8.26 -11.23
CA TYR A 15 16.30 -8.38 -11.74
C TYR A 15 15.83 -9.84 -11.86
N VAL A 16 16.71 -10.73 -12.33
CA VAL A 16 16.44 -12.18 -12.37
C VAL A 16 16.21 -12.75 -10.97
N LEU A 17 17.00 -12.34 -9.98
CA LEU A 17 16.81 -12.75 -8.58
C LEU A 17 15.47 -12.27 -8.03
N ILE A 18 15.07 -11.03 -8.33
CA ILE A 18 13.78 -10.46 -7.92
C ILE A 18 12.61 -11.23 -8.56
N VAL A 19 12.67 -11.48 -9.88
CA VAL A 19 11.59 -12.15 -10.63
C VAL A 19 11.45 -13.63 -10.26
N THR A 20 12.57 -14.30 -10.03
CA THR A 20 12.55 -15.74 -9.68
C THR A 20 12.18 -16.02 -8.23
N GLU A 21 12.20 -14.99 -7.37
CA GLU A 21 11.91 -15.06 -5.93
C GLU A 21 12.72 -16.16 -5.18
N ARG A 22 13.82 -16.63 -5.78
CA ARG A 22 14.71 -17.61 -5.13
C ARG A 22 15.44 -17.02 -3.92
N VAL A 23 15.59 -15.73 -3.91
CA VAL A 23 16.18 -14.94 -2.81
C VAL A 23 15.14 -13.89 -2.42
N PRO A 24 14.95 -13.60 -1.12
CA PRO A 24 14.03 -12.55 -0.69
C PRO A 24 14.29 -11.24 -1.42
N ARG A 25 13.24 -10.55 -1.84
CA ARG A 25 13.33 -9.31 -2.66
C ARG A 25 14.22 -8.25 -2.03
N ILE A 26 14.15 -8.07 -0.71
CA ILE A 26 15.03 -7.15 0.05
C ILE A 26 16.51 -7.49 -0.16
N VAL A 27 16.86 -8.78 -0.04
CA VAL A 27 18.26 -9.22 -0.19
C VAL A 27 18.73 -9.01 -1.62
N SER A 28 17.89 -9.33 -2.62
CA SER A 28 18.19 -9.13 -4.04
C SER A 28 18.43 -7.65 -4.36
N GLY A 29 17.55 -6.75 -3.89
CA GLY A 29 17.69 -5.30 -4.09
C GLY A 29 18.96 -4.74 -3.44
N LEU A 30 19.21 -5.08 -2.17
CA LEU A 30 20.41 -4.63 -1.45
C LEU A 30 21.69 -5.18 -2.07
N LEU A 31 21.73 -6.46 -2.46
CA LEU A 31 22.89 -7.05 -3.14
C LEU A 31 23.19 -6.32 -4.45
N GLY A 32 22.16 -5.99 -5.24
CA GLY A 32 22.32 -5.21 -6.47
C GLY A 32 22.91 -3.84 -6.21
N GLY A 33 22.31 -3.08 -5.30
CA GLY A 33 22.79 -1.74 -4.92
C GLY A 33 24.21 -1.76 -4.36
N MET A 34 24.50 -2.69 -3.42
CA MET A 34 25.84 -2.83 -2.86
C MET A 34 26.87 -3.28 -3.90
N ALA A 35 26.50 -4.18 -4.82
CA ALA A 35 27.39 -4.59 -5.90
C ALA A 35 27.77 -3.40 -6.82
N MET A 36 26.81 -2.50 -7.14
CA MET A 36 27.09 -1.30 -7.92
C MET A 36 28.15 -0.42 -7.26
N ILE A 37 28.10 -0.27 -5.93
CA ILE A 37 29.08 0.50 -5.15
C ILE A 37 30.43 -0.25 -5.09
N LEU A 38 30.42 -1.52 -4.70
CA LEU A 38 31.66 -2.29 -4.46
C LEU A 38 32.47 -2.52 -5.73
N PHE A 39 31.80 -2.66 -6.86
CA PHE A 39 32.47 -2.78 -8.17
C PHE A 39 32.78 -1.42 -8.83
N GLY A 40 32.50 -0.31 -8.15
CA GLY A 40 32.90 1.05 -8.59
C GLY A 40 32.08 1.57 -9.79
N VAL A 41 30.85 1.10 -9.96
CA VAL A 41 29.92 1.68 -10.96
C VAL A 41 29.39 3.04 -10.51
N LEU A 42 29.09 3.15 -9.21
CA LEU A 42 28.74 4.40 -8.52
C LEU A 42 29.68 4.59 -7.33
N SER A 43 30.02 5.85 -7.04
CA SER A 43 30.61 6.20 -5.76
C SER A 43 29.58 6.03 -4.62
N GLN A 44 30.04 5.89 -3.39
CA GLN A 44 29.16 5.80 -2.22
C GLN A 44 28.28 7.06 -2.10
N GLU A 45 28.83 8.24 -2.39
CA GLU A 45 28.11 9.51 -2.32
C GLU A 45 26.95 9.54 -3.34
N GLU A 46 27.25 9.21 -4.60
CA GLU A 46 26.24 9.13 -5.67
C GLU A 46 25.15 8.10 -5.32
N ALA A 47 25.53 6.94 -4.78
CA ALA A 47 24.58 5.90 -4.38
C ALA A 47 23.62 6.36 -3.28
N PHE A 48 24.08 7.09 -2.26
CA PHE A 48 23.22 7.62 -1.21
C PHE A 48 22.36 8.79 -1.69
N HIS A 49 22.87 9.61 -2.62
CA HIS A 49 22.07 10.66 -3.25
C HIS A 49 21.00 10.12 -4.22
N ALA A 50 21.19 8.92 -4.75
CA ALA A 50 20.23 8.27 -5.63
C ALA A 50 18.94 7.82 -4.90
N VAL A 51 19.02 7.67 -3.58
CA VAL A 51 17.86 7.27 -2.77
C VAL A 51 16.89 8.45 -2.66
N ASP A 52 15.65 8.24 -3.14
CA ASP A 52 14.58 9.20 -2.94
C ASP A 52 14.03 9.11 -1.51
N TRP A 53 14.60 9.93 -0.63
CA TRP A 53 14.20 10.01 0.78
C TRP A 53 12.76 10.49 0.97
N ASN A 54 12.21 11.22 0.01
CA ASN A 54 10.80 11.62 0.03
C ASN A 54 9.90 10.39 -0.03
N VAL A 55 10.19 9.47 -0.95
CA VAL A 55 9.46 8.20 -1.06
C VAL A 55 9.57 7.39 0.24
N ILE A 56 10.79 7.22 0.76
CA ILE A 56 11.02 6.43 1.97
C ILE A 56 10.29 7.00 3.17
N PHE A 57 10.41 8.30 3.44
CA PHE A 57 9.80 8.93 4.61
C PHE A 57 8.29 9.10 4.48
N LEU A 58 7.78 9.26 3.26
CA LEU A 58 6.34 9.23 3.00
C LEU A 58 5.75 7.87 3.40
N LEU A 59 6.36 6.78 2.93
CA LEU A 59 5.94 5.41 3.28
C LEU A 59 6.00 5.17 4.79
N VAL A 60 7.12 5.52 5.44
CA VAL A 60 7.26 5.38 6.91
C VAL A 60 6.14 6.12 7.65
N GLY A 61 5.91 7.39 7.30
CA GLY A 61 4.87 8.20 7.95
C GLY A 61 3.48 7.60 7.81
N MET A 62 3.12 7.16 6.60
CA MET A 62 1.83 6.53 6.33
C MET A 62 1.67 5.17 7.01
N MET A 63 2.73 4.34 7.02
CA MET A 63 2.72 3.04 7.71
C MET A 63 2.55 3.19 9.22
N VAL A 64 3.18 4.19 9.85
CA VAL A 64 2.97 4.49 11.28
C VAL A 64 1.53 4.90 11.57
N ILE A 65 0.93 5.76 10.75
CA ILE A 65 -0.48 6.15 10.89
C ILE A 65 -1.40 4.93 10.73
N ALA A 66 -1.13 4.09 9.72
CA ALA A 66 -1.89 2.86 9.45
C ALA A 66 -1.78 1.85 10.61
N SER A 67 -0.58 1.68 11.19
CA SER A 67 -0.35 0.84 12.36
C SER A 67 -1.23 1.29 13.54
N ILE A 68 -1.20 2.57 13.87
CA ILE A 68 -2.01 3.12 14.98
C ILE A 68 -3.51 2.92 14.69
N LEU A 69 -3.98 3.17 13.46
CA LEU A 69 -5.36 2.90 13.06
C LEU A 69 -5.74 1.44 13.22
N ARG A 70 -4.84 0.52 12.88
CA ARG A 70 -5.03 -0.92 13.04
C ARG A 70 -5.33 -1.30 14.50
N HIS A 71 -4.53 -0.77 15.44
CA HIS A 71 -4.68 -1.09 16.87
C HIS A 71 -5.97 -0.54 17.50
N THR A 72 -6.66 0.39 16.85
CA THR A 72 -7.96 0.89 17.34
C THR A 72 -9.13 -0.08 17.15
N GLY A 73 -8.96 -1.17 16.39
CA GLY A 73 -10.04 -2.10 16.05
C GLY A 73 -10.93 -1.63 14.88
N LEU A 74 -10.54 -0.56 14.16
CA LEU A 74 -11.30 0.01 13.05
C LEU A 74 -11.66 -1.04 11.99
N PHE A 75 -10.71 -1.87 11.59
CA PHE A 75 -10.92 -2.85 10.51
C PHE A 75 -11.88 -3.96 10.92
N GLN A 76 -11.84 -4.41 12.18
CA GLN A 76 -12.80 -5.36 12.73
C GLN A 76 -14.22 -4.78 12.77
N TRP A 77 -14.32 -3.51 13.17
CA TRP A 77 -15.59 -2.77 13.15
C TRP A 77 -16.15 -2.65 11.72
N ILE A 78 -15.32 -2.30 10.75
CA ILE A 78 -15.69 -2.22 9.32
C ILE A 78 -16.22 -3.58 8.83
N ALA A 79 -15.57 -4.69 9.20
CA ALA A 79 -16.00 -6.04 8.85
C ALA A 79 -17.44 -6.32 9.26
N ILE A 80 -17.75 -6.06 10.53
CA ILE A 80 -19.09 -6.31 11.07
C ILE A 80 -20.12 -5.36 10.46
N GLN A 81 -19.77 -4.10 10.25
CA GLN A 81 -20.67 -3.17 9.57
C GLN A 81 -20.95 -3.61 8.12
N ALA A 82 -19.94 -4.13 7.41
CA ALA A 82 -20.14 -4.67 6.07
C ALA A 82 -21.12 -5.87 6.07
N VAL A 83 -20.98 -6.79 7.05
CA VAL A 83 -21.90 -7.92 7.18
C VAL A 83 -23.33 -7.47 7.53
N ARG A 84 -23.48 -6.48 8.41
CA ARG A 84 -24.80 -5.90 8.77
C ARG A 84 -25.44 -5.20 7.58
N LEU A 85 -24.72 -4.32 6.87
CA LEU A 85 -25.20 -3.60 5.71
C LEU A 85 -25.55 -4.56 4.55
N GLY A 86 -24.75 -5.63 4.40
CA GLY A 86 -25.01 -6.70 3.43
C GLY A 86 -26.17 -7.60 3.81
N LYS A 87 -26.76 -7.44 5.03
CA LYS A 87 -27.88 -8.25 5.55
C LYS A 87 -27.57 -9.76 5.51
N GLY A 88 -26.31 -10.13 5.72
CA GLY A 88 -25.87 -11.52 5.68
C GLY A 88 -25.77 -12.14 4.28
N ASP A 89 -26.05 -11.39 3.21
CA ASP A 89 -25.85 -11.84 1.83
C ASP A 89 -24.35 -11.79 1.48
N PRO A 90 -23.70 -12.95 1.23
CA PRO A 90 -22.24 -13.00 1.04
C PRO A 90 -21.77 -12.14 -0.11
N PHE A 91 -22.54 -12.04 -1.20
CA PHE A 91 -22.15 -11.23 -2.36
C PHE A 91 -22.23 -9.74 -2.05
N ARG A 92 -23.26 -9.26 -1.38
CA ARG A 92 -23.37 -7.86 -0.96
C ARG A 92 -22.25 -7.48 0.00
N VAL A 93 -21.94 -8.37 0.95
CA VAL A 93 -20.83 -8.16 1.89
C VAL A 93 -19.50 -8.07 1.14
N LEU A 94 -19.26 -8.94 0.17
CA LEU A 94 -18.06 -8.88 -0.69
C LEU A 94 -17.97 -7.56 -1.42
N LEU A 95 -19.06 -7.07 -2.02
CA LEU A 95 -19.08 -5.76 -2.73
C LEU A 95 -18.75 -4.61 -1.77
N ILE A 96 -19.38 -4.57 -0.59
CA ILE A 96 -19.16 -3.52 0.41
C ILE A 96 -17.71 -3.52 0.88
N LEU A 97 -17.17 -4.70 1.21
CA LEU A 97 -15.78 -4.82 1.61
C LEU A 97 -14.81 -4.40 0.50
N SER A 98 -15.08 -4.80 -0.74
CA SER A 98 -14.24 -4.39 -1.89
C SER A 98 -14.19 -2.87 -2.04
N VAL A 99 -15.35 -2.19 -1.94
CA VAL A 99 -15.40 -0.72 -2.01
C VAL A 99 -14.64 -0.09 -0.85
N VAL A 100 -14.85 -0.56 0.38
CA VAL A 100 -14.16 -0.03 1.56
C VAL A 100 -12.66 -0.24 1.46
N ILE A 101 -12.21 -1.44 1.06
CA ILE A 101 -10.80 -1.76 0.86
C ILE A 101 -10.19 -0.85 -0.21
N ALA A 102 -10.85 -0.66 -1.35
CA ALA A 102 -10.35 0.21 -2.41
C ALA A 102 -10.22 1.67 -1.95
N VAL A 103 -11.22 2.21 -1.26
CA VAL A 103 -11.16 3.58 -0.71
C VAL A 103 -10.06 3.73 0.32
N THR A 104 -9.92 2.75 1.21
CA THR A 104 -8.87 2.79 2.24
C THR A 104 -7.49 2.65 1.62
N SER A 105 -7.33 1.81 0.59
CA SER A 105 -6.06 1.62 -0.13
C SER A 105 -5.66 2.83 -0.98
N ALA A 106 -6.60 3.66 -1.38
CA ALA A 106 -6.27 4.94 -2.01
C ALA A 106 -5.62 5.95 -1.03
N LEU A 107 -5.76 5.75 0.27
CA LEU A 107 -5.23 6.62 1.33
C LEU A 107 -4.07 6.00 2.11
N LEU A 108 -3.99 4.67 2.11
CA LEU A 108 -2.93 3.87 2.74
C LEU A 108 -2.36 2.93 1.68
N ASP A 109 -1.13 2.49 1.88
CA ASP A 109 -0.50 1.59 0.92
C ASP A 109 -1.26 0.25 0.79
N ASN A 110 -1.26 -0.27 -0.43
CA ASN A 110 -2.03 -1.47 -0.81
C ASN A 110 -1.56 -2.73 -0.06
N VAL A 111 -0.27 -2.86 0.26
CA VAL A 111 0.30 -4.02 0.96
C VAL A 111 -0.21 -4.05 2.40
N THR A 112 -0.09 -2.94 3.12
CA THR A 112 -0.63 -2.79 4.48
C THR A 112 -2.14 -3.11 4.49
N ILE A 113 -2.89 -2.58 3.53
CA ILE A 113 -4.35 -2.83 3.47
C ILE A 113 -4.67 -4.31 3.21
N VAL A 114 -3.93 -5.02 2.37
CA VAL A 114 -4.15 -6.47 2.16
C VAL A 114 -3.86 -7.25 3.44
N VAL A 115 -2.77 -6.95 4.13
CA VAL A 115 -2.43 -7.60 5.42
C VAL A 115 -3.52 -7.38 6.46
N LEU A 116 -4.10 -6.18 6.50
CA LEU A 116 -5.20 -5.85 7.43
C LEU A 116 -6.54 -6.46 6.99
N ALA A 117 -6.81 -6.52 5.69
CA ALA A 117 -8.05 -7.03 5.14
C ALA A 117 -8.13 -8.57 5.16
N ALA A 118 -7.01 -9.29 5.11
CA ALA A 118 -7.00 -10.74 5.10
C ALA A 118 -7.67 -11.37 6.34
N PRO A 119 -7.33 -11.02 7.59
CA PRO A 119 -8.04 -11.52 8.77
C PRO A 119 -9.52 -11.15 8.76
N VAL A 120 -9.87 -9.94 8.28
CA VAL A 120 -11.25 -9.48 8.12
C VAL A 120 -12.02 -10.36 7.14
N ALA A 121 -11.43 -10.64 5.98
CA ALA A 121 -12.02 -11.50 4.95
C ALA A 121 -12.25 -12.93 5.48
N LEU A 122 -11.28 -13.49 6.22
CA LEU A 122 -11.40 -14.80 6.85
C LEU A 122 -12.51 -14.82 7.89
N PHE A 123 -12.58 -13.82 8.76
CA PHE A 123 -13.61 -13.69 9.77
C PHE A 123 -15.01 -13.59 9.15
N VAL A 124 -15.18 -12.75 8.14
CA VAL A 124 -16.44 -12.58 7.42
C VAL A 124 -16.86 -13.87 6.74
N ALA A 125 -15.96 -14.53 6.04
CA ALA A 125 -16.25 -15.80 5.38
C ALA A 125 -16.67 -16.89 6.36
N ALA A 126 -15.99 -16.98 7.52
CA ALA A 126 -16.35 -17.90 8.60
C ALA A 126 -17.72 -17.58 9.19
N SER A 127 -18.03 -16.30 9.44
CA SER A 127 -19.31 -15.84 9.97
C SER A 127 -20.48 -16.14 9.01
N LEU A 128 -20.24 -16.00 7.71
CA LEU A 128 -21.22 -16.31 6.67
C LEU A 128 -21.20 -17.78 6.23
N ARG A 129 -20.29 -18.59 6.77
CA ARG A 129 -20.07 -20.02 6.46
C ARG A 129 -19.91 -20.28 4.94
N VAL A 130 -19.14 -19.42 4.27
CA VAL A 130 -18.78 -19.53 2.87
C VAL A 130 -17.27 -19.68 2.69
N SER A 131 -16.82 -19.98 1.45
CA SER A 131 -15.40 -20.04 1.15
C SER A 131 -14.74 -18.66 1.37
N PRO A 132 -13.56 -18.57 2.02
CA PRO A 132 -12.84 -17.32 2.17
C PRO A 132 -12.16 -16.85 0.88
N LEU A 133 -11.92 -17.74 -0.07
CA LEU A 133 -11.15 -17.45 -1.28
C LEU A 133 -11.70 -16.27 -2.09
N PRO A 134 -13.02 -16.16 -2.37
CA PRO A 134 -13.59 -15.00 -3.04
C PRO A 134 -13.31 -13.68 -2.33
N PHE A 135 -13.40 -13.66 -1.00
CA PHE A 135 -13.15 -12.46 -0.19
C PHE A 135 -11.68 -12.05 -0.21
N LEU A 136 -10.76 -13.02 -0.12
CA LEU A 136 -9.33 -12.76 -0.19
C LEU A 136 -8.91 -12.25 -1.57
N ILE A 137 -9.37 -12.88 -2.66
CA ILE A 137 -9.09 -12.43 -4.03
C ILE A 137 -9.68 -11.04 -4.24
N ALA A 138 -10.92 -10.81 -3.82
CA ALA A 138 -11.56 -9.51 -3.94
C ALA A 138 -10.83 -8.42 -3.14
N ALA A 139 -10.32 -8.73 -1.95
CA ALA A 139 -9.54 -7.81 -1.13
C ALA A 139 -8.23 -7.41 -1.84
N ILE A 140 -7.50 -8.38 -2.39
CA ILE A 140 -6.25 -8.12 -3.13
C ILE A 140 -6.52 -7.25 -4.37
N LEU A 141 -7.51 -7.61 -5.19
CA LEU A 141 -7.83 -6.85 -6.40
C LEU A 141 -8.35 -5.45 -6.07
N ALA A 142 -9.25 -5.32 -5.11
CA ALA A 142 -9.78 -4.03 -4.69
C ALA A 142 -8.70 -3.12 -4.09
N SER A 143 -7.76 -3.68 -3.31
CA SER A 143 -6.62 -2.94 -2.76
C SER A 143 -5.71 -2.40 -3.88
N ASN A 144 -5.32 -3.23 -4.85
CA ASN A 144 -4.50 -2.78 -5.96
C ASN A 144 -5.21 -1.73 -6.83
N ILE A 145 -6.51 -1.93 -7.12
CA ILE A 145 -7.31 -0.95 -7.88
C ILE A 145 -7.39 0.38 -7.13
N GLY A 146 -7.69 0.33 -5.83
CA GLY A 146 -7.77 1.53 -4.98
C GLY A 146 -6.42 2.22 -4.84
N GLY A 147 -5.35 1.44 -4.59
CA GLY A 147 -3.99 1.93 -4.48
C GLY A 147 -3.51 2.69 -5.72
N THR A 148 -3.94 2.28 -6.91
CA THR A 148 -3.60 2.97 -8.16
C THR A 148 -4.24 4.36 -8.27
N ALA A 149 -5.26 4.69 -7.48
CA ALA A 149 -6.00 5.95 -7.58
C ALA A 149 -5.21 7.19 -7.13
N THR A 150 -4.22 7.03 -6.25
CA THR A 150 -3.46 8.15 -5.67
C THR A 150 -1.96 7.86 -5.64
N LEU A 151 -1.16 8.91 -5.41
CA LEU A 151 0.29 8.74 -5.22
C LEU A 151 0.64 7.85 -4.04
N VAL A 152 -0.09 7.95 -2.93
CA VAL A 152 0.24 7.28 -1.65
C VAL A 152 -0.24 5.83 -1.62
N GLY A 153 -1.22 5.48 -2.43
CA GLY A 153 -1.88 4.18 -2.38
C GLY A 153 -1.02 3.00 -2.84
N ASP A 154 0.06 3.26 -3.61
CA ASP A 154 0.97 2.20 -4.07
C ASP A 154 2.38 2.77 -4.24
N PRO A 155 3.45 2.13 -3.71
CA PRO A 155 4.82 2.61 -3.83
C PRO A 155 5.29 2.94 -5.26
N PRO A 156 4.99 2.17 -6.31
CA PRO A 156 5.32 2.55 -7.68
C PRO A 156 4.75 3.91 -8.11
N ASN A 157 3.58 4.29 -7.62
CA ASN A 157 2.96 5.58 -7.95
C ASN A 157 3.78 6.73 -7.36
N ILE A 158 4.28 6.57 -6.14
CA ILE A 158 5.13 7.56 -5.48
C ILE A 158 6.42 7.74 -6.28
N LEU A 159 7.04 6.63 -6.73
CA LEU A 159 8.25 6.65 -7.56
C LEU A 159 8.02 7.40 -8.88
N ILE A 160 6.93 7.08 -9.59
CA ILE A 160 6.58 7.72 -10.86
C ILE A 160 6.27 9.19 -10.63
N GLY A 161 5.49 9.51 -9.61
CA GLY A 161 5.12 10.89 -9.29
C GLY A 161 6.32 11.75 -8.93
N SER A 162 7.24 11.22 -8.10
CA SER A 162 8.49 11.89 -7.74
C SER A 162 9.39 12.10 -8.96
N ALA A 163 9.64 11.06 -9.74
CA ALA A 163 10.51 11.13 -10.92
C ALA A 163 9.96 12.06 -12.02
N ALA A 164 8.63 12.12 -12.18
CA ALA A 164 7.96 12.95 -13.18
C ALA A 164 7.58 14.35 -12.66
N GLY A 165 7.81 14.66 -11.37
CA GLY A 165 7.41 15.93 -10.75
C GLY A 165 5.90 16.14 -10.74
N ILE A 166 5.10 15.06 -10.63
CA ILE A 166 3.64 15.12 -10.64
C ILE A 166 3.15 15.29 -9.20
N ASP A 167 2.37 16.34 -8.95
CA ASP A 167 1.76 16.58 -7.64
C ASP A 167 0.60 15.61 -7.35
N PHE A 168 0.26 15.48 -6.07
CA PHE A 168 -0.78 14.57 -5.60
C PHE A 168 -2.14 14.79 -6.26
N LEU A 169 -2.55 16.05 -6.41
CA LEU A 169 -3.86 16.39 -6.96
C LEU A 169 -3.93 16.06 -8.45
N THR A 170 -2.89 16.40 -9.20
CA THR A 170 -2.78 16.09 -10.63
C THR A 170 -2.78 14.59 -10.86
N PHE A 171 -2.02 13.82 -10.06
CA PHE A 171 -2.00 12.37 -10.13
C PHE A 171 -3.38 11.78 -9.85
N ALA A 172 -4.00 12.16 -8.73
CA ALA A 172 -5.31 11.66 -8.33
C ALA A 172 -6.41 12.07 -9.33
N ALA A 173 -6.41 13.30 -9.85
CA ALA A 173 -7.39 13.76 -10.82
C ALA A 173 -7.37 12.94 -12.12
N ASN A 174 -6.22 12.44 -12.52
CA ASN A 174 -6.08 11.62 -13.73
C ASN A 174 -6.34 10.13 -13.47
N LEU A 175 -5.82 9.57 -12.37
CA LEU A 175 -5.90 8.12 -12.13
C LEU A 175 -7.12 7.68 -11.32
N ALA A 176 -7.64 8.50 -10.40
CA ALA A 176 -8.80 8.10 -9.60
C ALA A 176 -10.06 7.82 -10.44
N PRO A 177 -10.40 8.60 -11.50
CA PRO A 177 -11.52 8.26 -12.37
C PRO A 177 -11.34 6.92 -13.09
N ILE A 178 -10.12 6.63 -13.54
CA ILE A 178 -9.79 5.36 -14.21
C ILE A 178 -9.89 4.20 -13.22
N SER A 179 -9.32 4.34 -12.03
CA SER A 179 -9.42 3.35 -10.95
C SER A 179 -10.87 3.10 -10.55
N LEU A 180 -11.71 4.14 -10.50
CA LEU A 180 -13.14 3.99 -10.23
C LEU A 180 -13.83 3.17 -11.32
N LEU A 181 -13.55 3.43 -12.59
CA LEU A 181 -14.12 2.64 -13.70
C LEU A 181 -13.68 1.19 -13.64
N ILE A 182 -12.39 0.93 -13.33
CA ILE A 182 -11.87 -0.43 -13.16
C ILE A 182 -12.54 -1.10 -11.96
N LEU A 183 -12.71 -0.39 -10.83
CA LEU A 183 -13.41 -0.91 -9.65
C LEU A 183 -14.85 -1.31 -9.99
N LEU A 184 -15.59 -0.44 -10.67
CA LEU A 184 -16.96 -0.75 -11.10
C LEU A 184 -17.01 -1.98 -12.03
N GLY A 185 -16.10 -2.05 -13.00
CA GLY A 185 -15.94 -3.23 -13.86
C GLY A 185 -15.61 -4.50 -13.05
N PHE A 186 -14.72 -4.39 -12.07
CA PHE A 186 -14.40 -5.49 -11.17
C PHE A 186 -15.60 -5.95 -10.35
N LEU A 187 -16.37 -5.02 -9.77
CA LEU A 187 -17.56 -5.37 -8.98
C LEU A 187 -18.63 -6.09 -9.83
N VAL A 188 -18.78 -5.69 -11.09
CA VAL A 188 -19.64 -6.41 -12.05
C VAL A 188 -19.07 -7.80 -12.36
N LEU A 189 -17.77 -7.88 -12.64
CA LEU A 189 -17.09 -9.15 -12.95
C LEU A 189 -17.13 -10.13 -11.76
N ALA A 190 -16.97 -9.62 -10.54
CA ALA A 190 -17.01 -10.42 -9.30
C ALA A 190 -18.33 -11.20 -9.16
N ARG A 191 -19.46 -10.63 -9.66
CA ARG A 191 -20.75 -11.32 -9.67
C ARG A 191 -20.74 -12.59 -10.53
N PHE A 192 -20.00 -12.57 -11.63
CA PHE A 192 -19.90 -13.73 -12.53
C PHE A 192 -18.85 -14.72 -12.02
N LEU A 193 -17.71 -14.24 -11.56
CA LEU A 193 -16.60 -15.05 -11.07
C LEU A 193 -16.96 -15.85 -9.82
N PHE A 194 -17.59 -15.17 -8.83
CA PHE A 194 -17.81 -15.76 -7.49
C PHE A 194 -19.25 -16.23 -7.26
N ARG A 195 -20.09 -16.21 -8.29
CA ARG A 195 -21.49 -16.60 -8.18
C ARG A 195 -21.69 -17.99 -7.59
N ARG A 196 -20.81 -18.96 -7.92
CA ARG A 196 -20.94 -20.36 -7.47
C ARG A 196 -20.48 -20.52 -6.01
N ASP A 197 -19.47 -19.79 -5.59
CA ASP A 197 -18.85 -19.93 -4.27
C ASP A 197 -19.61 -19.16 -3.18
N LEU A 198 -20.41 -18.17 -3.57
CA LEU A 198 -21.14 -17.28 -2.66
C LEU A 198 -22.66 -17.58 -2.59
N HIS A 199 -23.10 -18.77 -3.05
CA HIS A 199 -24.50 -19.18 -2.85
C HIS A 199 -24.75 -19.42 -1.36
N ALA A 200 -25.48 -18.50 -0.73
CA ALA A 200 -25.97 -18.68 0.63
C ALA A 200 -26.93 -19.87 0.68
N ARG A 201 -26.69 -20.82 1.57
CA ARG A 201 -27.71 -21.78 1.99
C ARG A 201 -28.59 -21.07 3.02
N GLU A 202 -29.90 -21.02 2.78
CA GLU A 202 -30.88 -20.27 3.59
C GLU A 202 -30.85 -20.58 5.11
N ASP A 203 -30.31 -21.72 5.53
CA ASP A 203 -30.23 -22.17 6.95
C ASP A 203 -29.06 -21.60 7.75
N ARG A 204 -28.32 -20.59 7.27
CA ARG A 204 -26.98 -20.29 7.78
C ARG A 204 -26.71 -18.89 8.30
N VAL A 205 -27.74 -18.07 8.45
CA VAL A 205 -27.54 -16.77 9.11
C VAL A 205 -27.33 -17.01 10.60
N THR A 206 -26.09 -17.18 11.01
CA THR A 206 -25.72 -17.09 12.42
C THR A 206 -26.19 -15.75 12.92
N ASP A 207 -26.71 -15.73 14.13
CA ASP A 207 -27.31 -14.55 14.77
C ASP A 207 -26.32 -13.36 14.77
N LEU A 208 -26.30 -12.63 13.62
CA LEU A 208 -25.40 -11.48 13.40
C LEU A 208 -25.74 -10.33 14.36
N ALA A 209 -26.92 -10.37 14.99
CA ALA A 209 -27.34 -9.46 16.03
C ALA A 209 -26.57 -9.70 17.35
N ALA A 210 -26.01 -10.92 17.54
CA ALA A 210 -25.25 -11.27 18.74
C ALA A 210 -23.80 -10.81 18.72
N LEU A 211 -23.28 -10.27 17.58
CA LEU A 211 -21.95 -9.70 17.55
C LEU A 211 -21.98 -8.31 18.20
N GLU A 212 -21.46 -8.22 19.42
CA GLU A 212 -21.29 -6.97 20.15
C GLU A 212 -20.29 -6.05 19.41
N VAL A 213 -20.81 -5.09 18.66
CA VAL A 213 -20.01 -4.16 17.81
C VAL A 213 -19.23 -3.14 18.63
N ASP A 214 -19.78 -2.76 19.77
CA ASP A 214 -19.21 -1.71 20.62
C ASP A 214 -17.91 -2.15 21.32
N THR A 215 -17.69 -3.47 21.47
CA THR A 215 -16.49 -4.05 22.08
C THR A 215 -15.30 -4.16 21.13
N LEU A 216 -15.52 -3.99 19.82
CA LEU A 216 -14.48 -4.17 18.79
C LEU A 216 -13.55 -2.95 18.65
N ILE A 217 -14.06 -1.76 18.95
CA ILE A 217 -13.22 -0.57 18.99
C ILE A 217 -12.53 -0.55 20.35
N THR A 218 -11.25 -0.92 20.33
CA THR A 218 -10.43 -1.04 21.54
C THR A 218 -10.23 0.31 22.21
N ASP A 219 -9.99 1.38 21.43
CA ASP A 219 -9.85 2.75 21.91
C ASP A 219 -10.54 3.73 20.95
N ARG A 220 -11.74 4.14 21.32
CA ARG A 220 -12.53 5.11 20.54
C ARG A 220 -11.88 6.49 20.49
N THR A 221 -11.19 6.88 21.56
CA THR A 221 -10.53 8.19 21.63
C THR A 221 -9.35 8.23 20.67
N LEU A 222 -8.54 7.17 20.67
CA LEU A 222 -7.42 7.03 19.76
C LEU A 222 -7.90 6.96 18.31
N LEU A 223 -8.99 6.22 18.04
CA LEU A 223 -9.59 6.14 16.70
C LEU A 223 -9.97 7.52 16.17
N VAL A 224 -10.68 8.34 16.97
CA VAL A 224 -11.08 9.68 16.55
C VAL A 224 -9.86 10.55 16.27
N LYS A 225 -8.84 10.51 17.14
CA LYS A 225 -7.60 11.27 16.94
C LYS A 225 -6.89 10.83 15.66
N ALA A 226 -6.79 9.52 15.42
CA ALA A 226 -6.16 8.96 14.22
C ALA A 226 -6.90 9.35 12.93
N LEU A 227 -8.23 9.32 12.94
CA LEU A 227 -9.04 9.78 11.81
C LEU A 227 -8.91 11.29 11.56
N VAL A 228 -8.83 12.11 12.61
CA VAL A 228 -8.61 13.56 12.47
C VAL A 228 -7.24 13.84 11.88
N VAL A 229 -6.19 13.16 12.38
CA VAL A 229 -4.84 13.31 11.83
C VAL A 229 -4.78 12.81 10.38
N MET A 230 -5.38 11.67 10.08
CA MET A 230 -5.46 11.16 8.71
C MET A 230 -6.16 12.15 7.78
N ALA A 231 -7.29 12.74 8.19
CA ALA A 231 -7.97 13.77 7.42
C ALA A 231 -7.07 15.00 7.20
N GLY A 232 -6.33 15.43 8.25
CA GLY A 232 -5.34 16.50 8.14
C GLY A 232 -4.22 16.19 7.16
N VAL A 233 -3.70 14.97 7.16
CA VAL A 233 -2.67 14.51 6.21
C VAL A 233 -3.21 14.51 4.79
N VAL A 234 -4.42 14.01 4.56
CA VAL A 234 -5.06 14.02 3.23
C VAL A 234 -5.26 15.47 2.73
N VAL A 235 -5.75 16.37 3.59
CA VAL A 235 -5.85 17.79 3.26
C VAL A 235 -4.47 18.39 2.97
N GLY A 236 -3.46 18.03 3.75
CA GLY A 236 -2.07 18.41 3.50
C GLY A 236 -1.58 17.96 2.14
N PHE A 237 -1.86 16.72 1.73
CA PHE A 237 -1.52 16.21 0.39
C PHE A 237 -2.24 16.96 -0.74
N LEU A 238 -3.50 17.35 -0.53
CA LEU A 238 -4.21 18.16 -1.52
C LEU A 238 -3.64 19.58 -1.65
N LEU A 239 -3.07 20.11 -0.57
CA LEU A 239 -2.55 21.48 -0.50
C LEU A 239 -1.01 21.55 -0.61
N HIS A 240 -0.30 20.43 -0.73
CA HIS A 240 1.16 20.37 -0.63
C HIS A 240 1.86 21.30 -1.64
N GLY A 241 1.32 21.43 -2.84
CA GLY A 241 1.85 22.35 -3.85
C GLY A 241 1.73 23.82 -3.43
N ALA A 242 0.61 24.22 -2.80
CA ALA A 242 0.43 25.57 -2.28
C ALA A 242 1.24 25.82 -1.00
N LEU A 243 1.47 24.78 -0.20
CA LEU A 243 2.26 24.87 1.03
C LEU A 243 3.77 24.82 0.78
N HIS A 244 4.21 24.45 -0.41
CA HIS A 244 5.60 24.19 -0.78
C HIS A 244 6.27 23.14 0.14
N LEU A 245 5.48 22.15 0.59
CA LEU A 245 5.92 21.05 1.44
C LEU A 245 5.92 19.76 0.65
N GLU A 246 6.95 18.94 0.86
CA GLU A 246 6.99 17.60 0.30
C GLU A 246 5.97 16.67 1.00
N PRO A 247 5.34 15.73 0.26
CA PRO A 247 4.41 14.76 0.85
C PRO A 247 5.00 14.00 2.05
N ALA A 248 6.29 13.67 2.02
CA ALA A 248 7.00 13.04 3.13
C ALA A 248 6.91 13.85 4.43
N THR A 249 7.11 15.17 4.32
CA THR A 249 7.05 16.08 5.49
C THR A 249 5.66 16.07 6.11
N ILE A 250 4.61 16.06 5.30
CA ILE A 250 3.22 16.03 5.75
C ILE A 250 2.92 14.69 6.43
N ALA A 251 3.31 13.57 5.84
CA ALA A 251 3.10 12.25 6.39
C ALA A 251 3.84 12.06 7.73
N LEU A 252 5.12 12.43 7.80
CA LEU A 252 5.90 12.36 9.04
C LEU A 252 5.37 13.29 10.13
N ALA A 253 4.95 14.51 9.76
CA ALA A 253 4.32 15.42 10.72
C ALA A 253 3.01 14.82 11.27
N GLY A 254 2.17 14.25 10.40
CA GLY A 254 0.96 13.53 10.81
C GLY A 254 1.26 12.37 11.75
N ALA A 255 2.22 11.52 11.40
CA ALA A 255 2.65 10.39 12.23
C ALA A 255 3.16 10.87 13.61
N THR A 256 4.01 11.90 13.62
CA THR A 256 4.55 12.48 14.87
C THR A 256 3.45 13.07 15.74
N ILE A 257 2.53 13.84 15.15
CA ILE A 257 1.37 14.40 15.87
C ILE A 257 0.51 13.26 16.45
N LEU A 258 0.29 12.20 15.67
CA LEU A 258 -0.53 11.08 16.14
C LEU A 258 0.13 10.31 17.27
N LEU A 259 1.44 10.06 17.21
CA LEU A 259 2.20 9.43 18.30
C LEU A 259 2.10 10.26 19.59
N LEU A 260 2.27 11.57 19.50
CA LEU A 260 2.22 12.47 20.66
C LEU A 260 0.80 12.63 21.22
N TRP A 261 -0.16 12.94 20.35
CA TRP A 261 -1.55 13.20 20.77
C TRP A 261 -2.30 11.90 21.10
N GLY A 262 -2.00 10.83 20.37
CA GLY A 262 -2.54 9.50 20.60
C GLY A 262 -1.97 8.85 21.86
N LYS A 263 -0.80 9.26 22.32
CA LYS A 263 -0.02 8.60 23.37
C LYS A 263 0.26 7.12 23.03
N SER A 264 0.42 6.85 21.75
CA SER A 264 0.76 5.52 21.25
C SER A 264 2.23 5.22 21.50
N ASP A 265 2.56 3.96 21.77
CA ASP A 265 3.97 3.56 21.93
C ASP A 265 4.67 3.65 20.57
N PRO A 266 5.71 4.50 20.42
CA PRO A 266 6.45 4.59 19.18
C PRO A 266 7.10 3.27 18.77
N HIS A 267 7.49 2.45 19.74
CA HIS A 267 8.13 1.17 19.46
C HIS A 267 7.16 0.20 18.79
N GLU A 268 5.94 0.08 19.30
CA GLU A 268 4.88 -0.75 18.68
C GLU A 268 4.54 -0.25 17.27
N ALA A 269 4.35 1.07 17.11
CA ALA A 269 4.02 1.65 15.82
C ALA A 269 5.12 1.44 14.76
N LEU A 270 6.40 1.50 15.17
CA LEU A 270 7.55 1.29 14.27
C LEU A 270 7.81 -0.19 13.97
N GLN A 271 7.41 -1.11 14.85
CA GLN A 271 7.51 -2.56 14.56
C GLN A 271 6.62 -2.99 13.39
N ASP A 272 5.49 -2.32 13.20
CA ASP A 272 4.56 -2.61 12.10
C ASP A 272 4.99 -2.01 10.76
N VAL A 273 6.03 -1.17 10.75
CA VAL A 273 6.57 -0.62 9.50
C VAL A 273 7.23 -1.74 8.69
N GLU A 274 6.89 -1.81 7.42
CA GLU A 274 7.45 -2.81 6.49
C GLU A 274 8.88 -2.45 6.05
N TRP A 275 9.83 -2.56 6.97
CA TRP A 275 11.26 -2.27 6.72
C TRP A 275 11.82 -3.04 5.53
N THR A 276 11.31 -4.26 5.27
CA THR A 276 11.72 -5.08 4.13
C THR A 276 11.45 -4.39 2.80
N THR A 277 10.31 -3.75 2.66
CA THR A 277 9.90 -2.99 1.48
C THR A 277 10.75 -1.72 1.33
N LEU A 278 10.99 -0.99 2.42
CA LEU A 278 11.80 0.23 2.39
C LEU A 278 13.25 -0.05 1.98
N PHE A 279 13.89 -1.06 2.57
CA PHE A 279 15.25 -1.44 2.20
C PHE A 279 15.36 -2.02 0.79
N PHE A 280 14.32 -2.71 0.31
CA PHE A 280 14.23 -3.13 -1.08
C PHE A 280 14.27 -1.92 -2.03
N PHE A 281 13.48 -0.87 -1.76
CA PHE A 281 13.47 0.35 -2.57
C PHE A 281 14.81 1.08 -2.52
N ILE A 282 15.45 1.19 -1.36
CA ILE A 282 16.80 1.77 -1.26
C ILE A 282 17.77 1.06 -2.20
N GLY A 283 17.81 -0.28 -2.16
CA GLY A 283 18.67 -1.06 -3.07
C GLY A 283 18.30 -0.88 -4.54
N LEU A 284 17.00 -0.78 -4.84
CA LEU A 284 16.49 -0.56 -6.19
C LEU A 284 16.87 0.81 -6.73
N PHE A 285 16.72 1.89 -5.94
CA PHE A 285 17.13 3.24 -6.32
C PHE A 285 18.61 3.29 -6.73
N ILE A 286 19.48 2.70 -5.89
CA ILE A 286 20.92 2.65 -6.18
C ILE A 286 21.20 1.87 -7.47
N THR A 287 20.54 0.72 -7.63
CA THR A 287 20.74 -0.15 -8.79
C THR A 287 20.28 0.51 -10.09
N VAL A 288 19.11 1.18 -10.06
CA VAL A 288 18.55 1.89 -11.21
C VAL A 288 19.42 3.11 -11.55
N GLN A 289 19.83 3.90 -10.56
CA GLN A 289 20.70 5.06 -10.78
C GLN A 289 22.02 4.67 -11.44
N ALA A 290 22.59 3.53 -11.08
CA ALA A 290 23.80 3.02 -11.71
C ALA A 290 23.61 2.75 -13.20
N VAL A 291 22.46 2.20 -13.58
CA VAL A 291 22.11 1.93 -14.99
C VAL A 291 21.87 3.24 -15.76
N VAL A 292 21.24 4.22 -15.11
CA VAL A 292 21.04 5.57 -15.66
C VAL A 292 22.39 6.27 -15.88
N SER A 293 23.27 6.27 -14.87
CA SER A 293 24.55 7.01 -14.92
C SER A 293 25.50 6.51 -16.02
N VAL A 294 25.40 5.24 -16.41
CA VAL A 294 26.22 4.68 -17.51
C VAL A 294 25.53 4.78 -18.88
N GLY A 295 24.34 5.43 -19.00
CA GLY A 295 23.66 5.72 -20.26
C GLY A 295 22.91 4.53 -20.88
N ILE A 296 22.69 3.43 -20.14
CA ILE A 296 21.95 2.27 -20.68
C ILE A 296 20.49 2.62 -20.94
N ILE A 297 19.85 3.40 -20.06
CA ILE A 297 18.45 3.81 -20.22
C ILE A 297 18.27 4.68 -21.46
N GLU A 298 19.18 5.64 -21.70
CA GLU A 298 19.16 6.50 -22.88
C GLU A 298 19.33 5.67 -24.16
N ALA A 299 20.30 4.75 -24.19
CA ALA A 299 20.53 3.88 -25.33
C ALA A 299 19.31 2.98 -25.66
N VAL A 300 18.58 2.51 -24.64
CA VAL A 300 17.35 1.73 -24.85
C VAL A 300 16.21 2.62 -25.35
N ALA A 301 16.07 3.84 -24.81
CA ALA A 301 15.04 4.79 -25.23
C ALA A 301 15.25 5.27 -26.68
N GLU A 302 16.50 5.44 -27.14
CA GLU A 302 16.82 5.81 -28.54
C GLU A 302 16.58 4.64 -29.51
N ALA A 303 16.63 3.39 -29.04
CA ALA A 303 16.44 2.19 -29.85
C ALA A 303 14.97 1.76 -29.97
N ALA A 304 14.04 2.31 -29.16
CA ALA A 304 12.62 1.96 -29.11
C ALA A 304 11.76 2.89 -29.99
#